data_8298ddcb01ee895e69eaef81df129359
#
_entry.id   8298ddcb01ee895e69eaef81df129359
#
_cell.length_a   1.000
_cell.length_b   1.000
_cell.length_c   1.000
_cell.angle_alpha   90.00
_cell.angle_beta   90.00
_cell.angle_gamma   90.00
#
_symmetry.space_group_name_H-M   'P 1'
#
loop_
_entity.id
_entity.type
_entity.pdbx_description
1 polymer ?
#
loop_
_entity_poly.entity_id
_entity_poly.type
_entity_poly.pdbx_seq_one_letter_code
_entity_poly.pdbx_strand_id
1 'polypeptide(L)'
;MEVVINNIAAVFLIMGVGFAANKSGMLPEEANKYLSPLLMKITTPCLILANIATREVEEGMWGDIFKALGCFALYFVVFCFLGWVLCTKMMKLKGHEDCGVYMMLFASINNGFIGLPITLAIFGEDALFYMAFFQIVLVLYLFGPGILQIHYGEKKTGSTSMLKAILSPVIIAALLGVLLLALGIEMPEMIHKSIETIGSATTPLSMIVIGIQLGTSDFKKIVKNKSLMIESIAKMLFTPLITILLVNWLPISNIIKLVAVFGAAFPSAVAVTPIAQTEGKNTLLSAEGVALTTLMSLITIPVTAYIATMLYL
;
A
#
# COMPACT_ATOMS: atom_id res chain seq x y z
N MET A 1 -10.35 -20.92 -6.43
CA MET A 1 -10.36 -19.98 -7.58
C MET A 1 -11.62 -19.13 -7.65
N GLU A 2 -12.80 -19.73 -7.68
CA GLU A 2 -14.09 -19.02 -7.70
C GLU A 2 -14.26 -18.06 -6.51
N VAL A 3 -13.88 -18.50 -5.31
CA VAL A 3 -13.89 -17.67 -4.08
C VAL A 3 -13.03 -16.40 -4.25
N VAL A 4 -11.83 -16.53 -4.82
CA VAL A 4 -10.94 -15.39 -5.06
C VAL A 4 -11.58 -14.38 -6.01
N ILE A 5 -12.17 -14.85 -7.11
CA ILE A 5 -12.85 -14.00 -8.08
C ILE A 5 -14.04 -13.29 -7.46
N ASN A 6 -14.87 -14.00 -6.69
CA ASN A 6 -16.03 -13.43 -6.02
C ASN A 6 -15.65 -12.37 -4.99
N ASN A 7 -14.60 -12.61 -4.21
CA ASN A 7 -14.10 -11.64 -3.23
C ASN A 7 -13.54 -10.39 -3.89
N ILE A 8 -12.79 -10.54 -5.00
CA ILE A 8 -12.31 -9.40 -5.80
C ILE A 8 -13.50 -8.60 -6.35
N ALA A 9 -14.50 -9.28 -6.91
CA ALA A 9 -15.69 -8.63 -7.46
C ALA A 9 -16.47 -7.86 -6.37
N ALA A 10 -16.63 -8.45 -5.17
CA ALA A 10 -17.30 -7.79 -4.06
C ALA A 10 -16.59 -6.49 -3.64
N VAL A 11 -15.25 -6.52 -3.52
CA VAL A 11 -14.45 -5.34 -3.17
C VAL A 11 -14.58 -4.25 -4.24
N PHE A 12 -14.53 -4.60 -5.53
CA PHE A 12 -14.68 -3.63 -6.61
C PHE A 12 -16.12 -3.10 -6.74
N LEU A 13 -17.13 -3.88 -6.38
CA LEU A 13 -18.51 -3.38 -6.30
C LEU A 13 -18.64 -2.30 -5.20
N ILE A 14 -18.03 -2.50 -4.03
CA ILE A 14 -18.02 -1.48 -2.97
C ILE A 14 -17.31 -0.21 -3.44
N MET A 15 -16.19 -0.35 -4.16
CA MET A 15 -15.50 0.78 -4.79
C MET A 15 -16.41 1.49 -5.80
N GLY A 16 -17.18 0.72 -6.61
CA GLY A 16 -18.18 1.24 -7.54
C GLY A 16 -19.29 2.04 -6.85
N VAL A 17 -19.71 1.63 -5.64
CA VAL A 17 -20.65 2.42 -4.81
C VAL A 17 -20.05 3.77 -4.44
N GLY A 18 -18.79 3.83 -4.00
CA GLY A 18 -18.10 5.09 -3.70
C GLY A 18 -17.98 6.01 -4.92
N PHE A 19 -17.66 5.43 -6.09
CA PHE A 19 -17.59 6.15 -7.36
C PHE A 19 -18.97 6.73 -7.76
N ALA A 20 -20.02 5.93 -7.69
CA ALA A 20 -21.39 6.36 -8.01
C ALA A 20 -21.90 7.44 -7.04
N ALA A 21 -21.62 7.29 -5.75
CA ALA A 21 -21.96 8.29 -4.73
C ALA A 21 -21.24 9.64 -4.97
N ASN A 22 -20.00 9.62 -5.45
CA ASN A 22 -19.30 10.83 -5.85
C ASN A 22 -19.92 11.45 -7.13
N LYS A 23 -20.15 10.66 -8.17
CA LYS A 23 -20.73 11.15 -9.43
C LYS A 23 -22.15 11.69 -9.28
N SER A 24 -22.92 11.17 -8.33
CA SER A 24 -24.28 11.67 -8.00
C SER A 24 -24.27 12.93 -7.12
N GLY A 25 -23.09 13.36 -6.62
CA GLY A 25 -22.96 14.48 -5.70
C GLY A 25 -23.34 14.16 -4.24
N MET A 26 -23.64 12.90 -3.91
CA MET A 26 -23.94 12.47 -2.53
C MET A 26 -22.70 12.56 -1.64
N LEU A 27 -21.54 12.14 -2.15
CA LEU A 27 -20.25 12.22 -1.46
C LEU A 27 -19.29 13.06 -2.31
N PRO A 28 -19.11 14.36 -2.00
CA PRO A 28 -18.17 15.21 -2.70
C PRO A 28 -16.71 14.81 -2.36
N GLU A 29 -15.75 15.36 -3.11
CA GLU A 29 -14.31 15.11 -2.89
C GLU A 29 -13.87 15.42 -1.45
N GLU A 30 -14.47 16.46 -0.86
CA GLU A 30 -14.21 16.90 0.50
C GLU A 30 -14.49 15.81 1.56
N ALA A 31 -15.35 14.84 1.27
CA ALA A 31 -15.62 13.71 2.16
C ALA A 31 -14.33 12.94 2.48
N ASN A 32 -13.39 12.84 1.54
CA ASN A 32 -12.11 12.18 1.74
C ASN A 32 -11.24 12.86 2.80
N LYS A 33 -11.42 14.15 3.08
CA LYS A 33 -10.71 14.88 4.15
C LYS A 33 -11.03 14.31 5.53
N TYR A 34 -12.21 13.73 5.71
CA TYR A 34 -12.67 13.12 6.97
C TYR A 34 -12.53 11.61 6.96
N LEU A 35 -12.86 10.97 5.85
CA LEU A 35 -12.81 9.50 5.74
C LEU A 35 -11.38 8.95 5.74
N SER A 36 -10.44 9.61 5.06
CA SER A 36 -9.05 9.15 5.03
C SER A 36 -8.36 9.20 6.40
N PRO A 37 -8.47 10.27 7.21
CA PRO A 37 -7.96 10.25 8.58
C PRO A 37 -8.66 9.23 9.49
N LEU A 38 -9.97 9.03 9.37
CA LEU A 38 -10.70 8.00 10.11
C LEU A 38 -10.12 6.61 9.79
N LEU A 39 -9.89 6.34 8.52
CA LEU A 39 -9.29 5.10 8.05
C LEU A 39 -7.89 4.89 8.62
N MET A 40 -6.97 5.83 8.38
CA MET A 40 -5.55 5.68 8.71
C MET A 40 -5.24 5.83 10.20
N LYS A 41 -6.05 6.56 10.97
CA LYS A 41 -5.76 6.82 12.39
C LYS A 41 -6.59 5.97 13.35
N ILE A 42 -7.68 5.36 12.90
CA ILE A 42 -8.59 4.61 13.74
C ILE A 42 -8.81 3.19 13.20
N THR A 43 -9.47 3.02 12.05
CA THR A 43 -9.91 1.69 11.63
C THR A 43 -8.75 0.78 11.19
N THR A 44 -7.78 1.28 10.42
CA THR A 44 -6.60 0.49 10.02
C THR A 44 -5.72 0.08 11.21
N PRO A 45 -5.38 0.96 12.17
CA PRO A 45 -4.72 0.55 13.41
C PRO A 45 -5.49 -0.54 14.18
N CYS A 46 -6.80 -0.43 14.30
CA CYS A 46 -7.64 -1.46 14.94
C CYS A 46 -7.58 -2.79 14.17
N LEU A 47 -7.65 -2.75 12.83
CA LEU A 47 -7.55 -3.96 12.01
C LEU A 47 -6.21 -4.68 12.22
N ILE A 48 -5.11 -3.94 12.22
CA ILE A 48 -3.77 -4.50 12.41
C ILE A 48 -3.60 -5.04 13.82
N LEU A 49 -4.02 -4.28 14.84
CA LEU A 49 -3.92 -4.70 16.24
C LEU A 49 -4.73 -5.98 16.50
N ALA A 50 -5.98 -6.03 16.03
CA ALA A 50 -6.83 -7.21 16.18
C ALA A 50 -6.18 -8.44 15.52
N ASN A 51 -5.68 -8.30 14.29
CA ASN A 51 -5.11 -9.42 13.55
C ASN A 51 -3.78 -9.92 14.15
N ILE A 52 -2.91 -9.05 14.67
CA ILE A 52 -1.61 -9.47 15.23
C ILE A 52 -1.79 -10.03 16.65
N ALA A 53 -2.56 -9.35 17.50
CA ALA A 53 -2.64 -9.67 18.92
C ALA A 53 -3.44 -10.94 19.25
N THR A 54 -4.23 -11.45 18.30
CA THR A 54 -5.04 -12.69 18.48
C THR A 54 -4.37 -13.94 17.92
N ARG A 55 -3.17 -13.79 17.36
CA ARG A 55 -2.42 -14.92 16.83
C ARG A 55 -1.87 -15.79 17.95
N GLU A 56 -1.92 -17.11 17.72
CA GLU A 56 -1.14 -18.04 18.52
C GLU A 56 0.31 -18.06 18.02
N VAL A 57 1.24 -18.13 18.98
CA VAL A 57 2.68 -18.20 18.62
C VAL A 57 3.00 -19.60 18.16
N GLU A 58 3.25 -19.75 16.86
CA GLU A 58 3.68 -21.00 16.25
C GLU A 58 5.22 -21.12 16.26
N GLU A 59 5.72 -22.38 16.23
CA GLU A 59 7.14 -22.64 16.10
C GLU A 59 7.69 -22.04 14.80
N GLY A 60 8.75 -21.26 14.90
CA GLY A 60 9.37 -20.58 13.75
C GLY A 60 8.74 -19.26 13.34
N MET A 61 7.59 -18.85 13.88
CA MET A 61 6.89 -17.61 13.54
C MET A 61 7.79 -16.37 13.60
N TRP A 62 8.60 -16.23 14.66
CA TRP A 62 9.53 -15.08 14.79
C TRP A 62 10.56 -15.05 13.67
N GLY A 63 11.07 -16.23 13.28
CA GLY A 63 11.98 -16.36 12.14
C GLY A 63 11.32 -15.89 10.84
N ASP A 64 10.08 -16.27 10.62
CA ASP A 64 9.34 -15.87 9.42
C ASP A 64 8.96 -14.38 9.42
N ILE A 65 8.66 -13.77 10.58
CA ILE A 65 8.48 -12.32 10.70
C ILE A 65 9.77 -11.59 10.26
N PHE A 66 10.95 -12.00 10.76
CA PHE A 66 12.22 -11.37 10.36
C PHE A 66 12.52 -11.56 8.87
N LYS A 67 12.25 -12.75 8.31
CA LYS A 67 12.40 -13.02 6.86
C LYS A 67 11.42 -12.15 6.05
N ALA A 68 10.18 -11.99 6.50
CA ALA A 68 9.19 -11.13 5.86
C ALA A 68 9.63 -9.66 5.86
N LEU A 69 10.06 -9.13 7.01
CA LEU A 69 10.59 -7.76 7.11
C LEU A 69 11.79 -7.55 6.18
N GLY A 70 12.73 -8.53 6.13
CA GLY A 70 13.88 -8.50 5.22
C GLY A 70 13.46 -8.52 3.75
N CYS A 71 12.50 -9.38 3.38
CA CYS A 71 11.95 -9.44 2.02
C CYS A 71 11.29 -8.11 1.61
N PHE A 72 10.47 -7.53 2.48
CA PHE A 72 9.78 -6.27 2.20
C PHE A 72 10.74 -5.06 2.17
N ALA A 73 11.78 -5.07 3.01
CA ALA A 73 12.85 -4.07 2.92
C ALA A 73 13.61 -4.18 1.59
N LEU A 74 13.95 -5.41 1.18
CA LEU A 74 14.59 -5.68 -0.11
C LEU A 74 13.73 -5.22 -1.28
N TYR A 75 12.39 -5.41 -1.21
CA TYR A 75 11.45 -4.87 -2.19
C TYR A 75 11.68 -3.36 -2.37
N PHE A 76 11.66 -2.57 -1.30
CA PHE A 76 11.84 -1.11 -1.42
C PHE A 76 13.23 -0.74 -1.93
N VAL A 77 14.29 -1.43 -1.52
CA VAL A 77 15.66 -1.19 -2.01
C VAL A 77 15.73 -1.41 -3.54
N VAL A 78 15.17 -2.53 -4.02
CA VAL A 78 15.17 -2.87 -5.45
C VAL A 78 14.34 -1.85 -6.23
N PHE A 79 13.12 -1.53 -5.78
CA PHE A 79 12.25 -0.62 -6.53
C PHE A 79 12.63 0.85 -6.40
N CYS A 80 13.33 1.26 -5.34
CA CYS A 80 14.02 2.56 -5.30
C CYS A 80 15.09 2.64 -6.38
N PHE A 81 15.92 1.62 -6.50
CA PHE A 81 16.97 1.56 -7.53
C PHE A 81 16.38 1.51 -8.95
N LEU A 82 15.39 0.65 -9.19
CA LEU A 82 14.73 0.55 -10.49
C LEU A 82 13.97 1.82 -10.87
N GLY A 83 13.32 2.48 -9.92
CA GLY A 83 12.69 3.79 -10.13
C GLY A 83 13.72 4.86 -10.49
N TRP A 84 14.88 4.85 -9.85
CA TRP A 84 15.97 5.72 -10.24
C TRP A 84 16.46 5.44 -11.67
N VAL A 85 16.67 4.18 -12.05
CA VAL A 85 17.07 3.79 -13.42
C VAL A 85 16.00 4.21 -14.43
N LEU A 86 14.72 3.89 -14.16
CA LEU A 86 13.60 4.26 -15.03
C LEU A 86 13.56 5.77 -15.26
N CYS A 87 13.51 6.56 -14.21
CA CYS A 87 13.34 8.01 -14.31
C CYS A 87 14.56 8.71 -14.92
N THR A 88 15.79 8.32 -14.51
CA THR A 88 16.99 9.05 -14.93
C THR A 88 17.58 8.57 -16.26
N LYS A 89 17.52 7.25 -16.54
CA LYS A 89 18.15 6.65 -17.74
C LYS A 89 17.15 6.42 -18.87
N MET A 90 15.98 5.85 -18.58
CA MET A 90 15.00 5.51 -19.61
C MET A 90 14.13 6.72 -19.97
N MET A 91 13.51 7.37 -18.98
CA MET A 91 12.67 8.57 -19.20
C MET A 91 13.47 9.85 -19.37
N LYS A 92 14.78 9.83 -19.08
CA LYS A 92 15.70 10.97 -19.20
C LYS A 92 15.28 12.21 -18.39
N LEU A 93 14.65 12.01 -17.25
CA LEU A 93 14.19 13.08 -16.35
C LEU A 93 15.27 13.58 -15.39
N LYS A 94 16.54 13.18 -15.57
CA LYS A 94 17.64 13.66 -14.74
C LYS A 94 17.75 15.20 -14.82
N GLY A 95 17.60 15.85 -13.65
CA GLY A 95 17.59 17.32 -13.55
C GLY A 95 16.22 17.96 -13.74
N HIS A 96 15.17 17.19 -14.04
CA HIS A 96 13.79 17.67 -14.01
C HIS A 96 13.28 17.73 -12.55
N GLU A 97 12.60 18.83 -12.20
CA GLU A 97 12.10 19.06 -10.82
C GLU A 97 11.17 17.97 -10.30
N ASP A 98 10.41 17.33 -11.19
CA ASP A 98 9.46 16.26 -10.86
C ASP A 98 10.09 14.86 -10.81
N CYS A 99 11.37 14.70 -11.11
CA CYS A 99 12.03 13.38 -11.18
C CYS A 99 11.86 12.58 -9.89
N GLY A 100 12.01 13.23 -8.74
CA GLY A 100 11.83 12.59 -7.44
C GLY A 100 10.40 12.14 -7.15
N VAL A 101 9.39 12.89 -7.63
CA VAL A 101 7.99 12.51 -7.52
C VAL A 101 7.70 11.23 -8.29
N TYR A 102 8.19 11.12 -9.53
CA TYR A 102 8.07 9.88 -10.33
C TYR A 102 8.76 8.70 -9.66
N MET A 103 9.96 8.88 -9.09
CA MET A 103 10.67 7.82 -8.37
C MET A 103 9.84 7.31 -7.17
N MET A 104 9.28 8.23 -6.38
CA MET A 104 8.50 7.89 -5.21
C MET A 104 7.17 7.23 -5.58
N LEU A 105 6.50 7.68 -6.66
CA LEU A 105 5.31 7.02 -7.20
C LEU A 105 5.64 5.59 -7.62
N PHE A 106 6.76 5.36 -8.32
CA PHE A 106 7.16 4.04 -8.79
C PHE A 106 7.42 3.05 -7.66
N ALA A 107 8.15 3.45 -6.63
CA ALA A 107 8.56 2.54 -5.56
C ALA A 107 7.49 2.33 -4.47
N SER A 108 6.62 3.33 -4.23
CA SER A 108 5.59 3.23 -3.18
C SER A 108 4.42 2.33 -3.59
N ILE A 109 3.75 1.74 -2.60
CA ILE A 109 2.54 0.92 -2.80
C ILE A 109 1.39 1.42 -1.92
N ASN A 110 0.15 1.29 -2.38
CA ASN A 110 -1.03 1.65 -1.59
C ASN A 110 -1.48 0.49 -0.70
N ASN A 111 -0.64 0.16 0.27
CA ASN A 111 -0.93 -0.96 1.16
C ASN A 111 -2.02 -0.65 2.18
N GLY A 112 -2.06 0.58 2.73
CA GLY A 112 -3.02 0.96 3.79
C GLY A 112 -4.47 1.02 3.33
N PHE A 113 -4.75 1.60 2.14
CA PHE A 113 -6.12 1.74 1.63
C PHE A 113 -6.57 0.57 0.76
N ILE A 114 -5.66 -0.04 0.01
CA ILE A 114 -5.96 -1.15 -0.91
C ILE A 114 -5.43 -2.46 -0.36
N GLY A 115 -4.16 -2.50 0.02
CA GLY A 115 -3.46 -3.73 0.30
C GLY A 115 -4.05 -4.52 1.47
N LEU A 116 -4.12 -3.93 2.66
CA LEU A 116 -4.65 -4.61 3.85
C LEU A 116 -6.09 -5.11 3.63
N PRO A 117 -7.05 -4.26 3.18
CA PRO A 117 -8.43 -4.68 2.99
C PRO A 117 -8.61 -5.78 1.95
N ILE A 118 -7.93 -5.64 0.79
CA ILE A 118 -8.06 -6.63 -0.30
C ILE A 118 -7.36 -7.94 0.07
N THR A 119 -6.21 -7.86 0.75
CA THR A 119 -5.51 -9.07 1.22
C THR A 119 -6.37 -9.88 2.18
N LEU A 120 -7.01 -9.21 3.16
CA LEU A 120 -7.95 -9.86 4.06
C LEU A 120 -9.10 -10.52 3.31
N ALA A 121 -9.71 -9.79 2.38
CA ALA A 121 -10.86 -10.28 1.63
C ALA A 121 -10.54 -11.49 0.74
N ILE A 122 -9.33 -11.54 0.14
CA ILE A 122 -8.97 -12.57 -0.84
C ILE A 122 -8.25 -13.76 -0.19
N PHE A 123 -7.27 -13.48 0.66
CA PHE A 123 -6.33 -14.47 1.19
C PHE A 123 -6.48 -14.73 2.70
N GLY A 124 -7.39 -14.00 3.37
CA GLY A 124 -7.70 -14.18 4.78
C GLY A 124 -6.65 -13.60 5.73
N GLU A 125 -6.79 -14.01 7.00
CA GLU A 125 -6.04 -13.42 8.11
C GLU A 125 -4.54 -13.73 8.10
N ASP A 126 -4.14 -14.91 7.60
CA ASP A 126 -2.73 -15.30 7.53
C ASP A 126 -1.93 -14.39 6.59
N ALA A 127 -2.49 -14.09 5.44
CA ALA A 127 -1.88 -13.14 4.51
C ALA A 127 -1.94 -11.70 5.05
N LEU A 128 -3.03 -11.32 5.73
CA LEU A 128 -3.16 -10.02 6.36
C LEU A 128 -2.07 -9.80 7.42
N PHE A 129 -1.75 -10.83 8.21
CA PHE A 129 -0.69 -10.79 9.21
C PHE A 129 0.64 -10.33 8.60
N TYR A 130 1.12 -10.99 7.55
CA TYR A 130 2.35 -10.59 6.87
C TYR A 130 2.21 -9.26 6.12
N MET A 131 1.02 -8.95 5.58
CA MET A 131 0.76 -7.66 4.93
C MET A 131 0.84 -6.48 5.91
N ALA A 132 0.52 -6.69 7.20
CA ALA A 132 0.71 -5.69 8.25
C ALA A 132 2.21 -5.35 8.46
N PHE A 133 3.11 -6.34 8.39
CA PHE A 133 4.56 -6.08 8.41
C PHE A 133 5.04 -5.36 7.15
N PHE A 134 4.46 -5.66 5.98
CA PHE A 134 4.74 -4.89 4.76
C PHE A 134 4.34 -3.42 4.94
N GLN A 135 3.21 -3.15 5.61
CA GLN A 135 2.78 -1.78 5.92
C GLN A 135 3.78 -1.05 6.83
N ILE A 136 4.38 -1.72 7.82
CA ILE A 136 5.43 -1.13 8.66
C ILE A 136 6.61 -0.69 7.80
N VAL A 137 7.11 -1.58 6.95
CA VAL A 137 8.26 -1.29 6.08
C VAL A 137 7.93 -0.17 5.08
N LEU A 138 6.71 -0.14 4.53
CA LEU A 138 6.25 0.95 3.68
C LEU A 138 6.30 2.31 4.41
N VAL A 139 5.80 2.38 5.65
CA VAL A 139 5.80 3.66 6.40
C VAL A 139 7.24 4.12 6.66
N LEU A 140 8.13 3.19 7.02
CA LEU A 140 9.55 3.51 7.18
C LEU A 140 10.19 3.98 5.85
N TYR A 141 9.83 3.35 4.73
CA TYR A 141 10.26 3.79 3.41
C TYR A 141 9.75 5.21 3.10
N LEU A 142 8.44 5.47 3.28
CA LEU A 142 7.84 6.77 2.92
C LEU A 142 8.49 7.94 3.64
N PHE A 143 8.79 7.81 4.93
CA PHE A 143 9.37 8.88 5.75
C PHE A 143 10.91 8.84 5.86
N GLY A 144 11.54 7.82 5.29
CA GLY A 144 13.00 7.69 5.18
C GLY A 144 13.46 7.83 3.72
N PRO A 145 13.76 6.71 3.04
CA PRO A 145 14.24 6.72 1.65
C PRO A 145 13.32 7.45 0.67
N GLY A 146 12.00 7.43 0.86
CA GLY A 146 11.02 8.13 0.03
C GLY A 146 11.23 9.66 0.06
N ILE A 147 11.50 10.23 1.24
CA ILE A 147 11.84 11.67 1.36
C ILE A 147 13.14 11.98 0.61
N LEU A 148 14.14 11.10 0.68
CA LEU A 148 15.38 11.29 -0.08
C LEU A 148 15.13 11.21 -1.59
N GLN A 149 14.26 10.31 -2.04
CA GLN A 149 13.89 10.20 -3.45
C GLN A 149 13.16 11.45 -3.96
N ILE A 150 12.18 11.97 -3.21
CA ILE A 150 11.37 13.10 -3.66
C ILE A 150 12.22 14.39 -3.82
N HIS A 151 13.34 14.49 -3.10
CA HIS A 151 14.34 15.57 -3.20
C HIS A 151 15.53 15.24 -4.11
N TYR A 152 15.40 14.21 -4.97
CA TYR A 152 16.49 13.81 -5.85
C TYR A 152 16.98 14.97 -6.72
N GLY A 153 18.30 15.22 -6.68
CA GLY A 153 18.96 16.28 -7.47
C GLY A 153 18.99 17.65 -6.80
N GLU A 154 18.41 17.82 -5.64
CA GLU A 154 18.44 19.07 -4.88
C GLU A 154 19.66 19.15 -3.96
N LYS A 155 20.13 20.40 -3.71
CA LYS A 155 21.23 20.65 -2.76
C LYS A 155 20.80 20.53 -1.31
N LYS A 156 19.51 20.74 -1.01
CA LYS A 156 18.94 20.54 0.33
C LYS A 156 18.17 19.23 0.33
N THR A 157 18.63 18.28 1.13
CA THR A 157 17.84 17.08 1.45
C THR A 157 16.72 17.47 2.40
N GLY A 158 15.50 17.01 2.09
CA GLY A 158 14.37 17.12 3.00
C GLY A 158 14.69 16.48 4.36
N SER A 159 14.08 16.99 5.41
CA SER A 159 14.25 16.44 6.76
C SER A 159 13.54 15.08 6.83
N THR A 160 14.30 13.99 6.75
CA THR A 160 13.75 12.66 7.05
C THR A 160 13.23 12.65 8.48
N SER A 161 11.96 12.35 8.67
CA SER A 161 11.37 12.31 10.00
C SER A 161 10.97 10.89 10.38
N MET A 162 11.96 10.04 10.65
CA MET A 162 11.74 8.69 11.17
C MET A 162 10.89 8.69 12.43
N LEU A 163 10.94 9.76 13.23
CA LEU A 163 10.08 9.92 14.40
C LEU A 163 8.60 9.99 14.01
N LYS A 164 8.25 10.69 12.91
CA LYS A 164 6.87 10.72 12.40
C LYS A 164 6.40 9.34 11.92
N ALA A 165 7.31 8.53 11.34
CA ALA A 165 7.01 7.16 10.97
C ALA A 165 6.69 6.32 12.20
N ILE A 166 7.59 6.32 13.19
CA ILE A 166 7.46 5.51 14.42
C ILE A 166 6.22 5.91 15.23
N LEU A 167 5.89 7.20 15.28
CA LEU A 167 4.72 7.73 15.97
C LEU A 167 3.42 7.61 15.15
N SER A 168 3.43 6.99 13.98
CA SER A 168 2.19 6.78 13.23
C SER A 168 1.27 5.77 13.96
N PRO A 169 -0.05 6.01 14.01
CA PRO A 169 -1.00 5.11 14.66
C PRO A 169 -0.91 3.66 14.16
N VAL A 170 -0.60 3.48 12.89
CA VAL A 170 -0.42 2.17 12.25
C VAL A 170 0.78 1.41 12.83
N ILE A 171 1.94 2.07 12.96
CA ILE A 171 3.13 1.42 13.56
C ILE A 171 2.92 1.18 15.06
N ILE A 172 2.34 2.13 15.78
CA ILE A 172 2.03 1.96 17.21
C ILE A 172 1.12 0.74 17.41
N ALA A 173 0.06 0.60 16.60
CA ALA A 173 -0.84 -0.54 16.69
C ALA A 173 -0.14 -1.87 16.37
N ALA A 174 0.70 -1.90 15.35
CA ALA A 174 1.47 -3.09 14.98
C ALA A 174 2.47 -3.48 16.08
N LEU A 175 3.21 -2.51 16.63
CA LEU A 175 4.16 -2.76 17.73
C LEU A 175 3.44 -3.23 19.00
N LEU A 176 2.29 -2.64 19.33
CA LEU A 176 1.47 -3.07 20.44
C LEU A 176 0.95 -4.50 20.23
N GLY A 177 0.47 -4.82 19.01
CA GLY A 177 0.04 -6.16 18.65
C GLY A 177 1.17 -7.19 18.80
N VAL A 178 2.36 -6.88 18.28
CA VAL A 178 3.55 -7.73 18.43
C VAL A 178 3.96 -7.88 19.89
N LEU A 179 3.86 -6.81 20.70
CA LEU A 179 4.17 -6.87 22.13
C LEU A 179 3.19 -7.78 22.87
N LEU A 180 1.89 -7.66 22.63
CA LEU A 180 0.86 -8.53 23.24
C LEU A 180 1.08 -9.99 22.84
N LEU A 181 1.34 -10.25 21.56
CA LEU A 181 1.67 -11.58 21.03
C LEU A 181 2.92 -12.16 21.70
N ALA A 182 3.99 -11.38 21.81
CA ALA A 182 5.27 -11.82 22.39
C ALA A 182 5.16 -12.13 23.90
N LEU A 183 4.31 -11.40 24.60
CA LEU A 183 4.07 -11.61 26.05
C LEU A 183 3.00 -12.67 26.33
N GLY A 184 2.32 -13.18 25.31
CA GLY A 184 1.19 -14.10 25.47
C GLY A 184 0.02 -13.48 26.23
N ILE A 185 -0.16 -12.16 26.11
CA ILE A 185 -1.23 -11.43 26.80
C ILE A 185 -2.47 -11.43 25.93
N GLU A 186 -3.52 -12.12 26.39
CA GLU A 186 -4.83 -12.10 25.77
C GLU A 186 -5.58 -10.81 26.13
N MET A 187 -6.16 -10.18 25.11
CA MET A 187 -7.03 -9.02 25.34
C MET A 187 -8.37 -9.46 25.94
N PRO A 188 -8.93 -8.73 26.93
CA PRO A 188 -10.30 -8.97 27.39
C PRO A 188 -11.28 -8.99 26.21
N GLU A 189 -12.20 -9.97 26.19
CA GLU A 189 -13.13 -10.21 25.08
C GLU A 189 -13.87 -8.95 24.62
N MET A 190 -14.33 -8.12 25.55
CA MET A 190 -15.02 -6.87 25.25
C MET A 190 -14.12 -5.89 24.46
N ILE A 191 -12.83 -5.77 24.83
CA ILE A 191 -11.87 -4.89 24.17
C ILE A 191 -11.55 -5.44 22.78
N HIS A 192 -11.25 -6.74 22.70
CA HIS A 192 -10.97 -7.41 21.42
C HIS A 192 -12.12 -7.23 20.43
N LYS A 193 -13.36 -7.56 20.83
CA LYS A 193 -14.54 -7.42 19.97
C LYS A 193 -14.79 -5.98 19.52
N SER A 194 -14.51 -4.99 20.37
CA SER A 194 -14.64 -3.57 20.01
C SER A 194 -13.62 -3.17 18.96
N ILE A 195 -12.36 -3.57 19.14
CA ILE A 195 -11.26 -3.29 18.18
C ILE A 195 -11.51 -4.01 16.86
N GLU A 196 -11.92 -5.27 16.86
CA GLU A 196 -12.26 -6.05 15.69
C GLU A 196 -13.42 -5.42 14.91
N THR A 197 -14.49 -5.01 15.60
CA THR A 197 -15.63 -4.34 14.97
C THR A 197 -15.24 -3.03 14.29
N ILE A 198 -14.41 -2.20 14.94
CA ILE A 198 -13.88 -0.98 14.34
C ILE A 198 -12.95 -1.32 13.16
N GLY A 199 -12.08 -2.32 13.33
CA GLY A 199 -11.15 -2.77 12.31
C GLY A 199 -11.85 -3.29 11.05
N SER A 200 -12.96 -4.02 11.21
CA SER A 200 -13.74 -4.57 10.07
C SER A 200 -14.34 -3.49 9.17
N ALA A 201 -14.55 -2.27 9.68
CA ALA A 201 -14.99 -1.13 8.87
C ALA A 201 -13.92 -0.65 7.87
N THR A 202 -12.66 -1.07 8.03
CA THR A 202 -11.56 -0.65 7.15
C THR A 202 -11.81 -1.01 5.69
N THR A 203 -12.24 -2.23 5.41
CA THR A 203 -12.47 -2.71 4.03
C THR A 203 -13.54 -1.89 3.31
N PRO A 204 -14.77 -1.76 3.80
CA PRO A 204 -15.80 -1.00 3.09
C PRO A 204 -15.47 0.50 3.01
N LEU A 205 -14.95 1.10 4.07
CA LEU A 205 -14.60 2.52 4.08
C LEU A 205 -13.46 2.84 3.10
N SER A 206 -12.42 2.01 3.04
CA SER A 206 -11.30 2.24 2.12
C SER A 206 -11.73 2.15 0.67
N MET A 207 -12.60 1.18 0.32
CA MET A 207 -13.11 1.04 -1.03
C MET A 207 -13.99 2.23 -1.45
N ILE A 208 -14.82 2.75 -0.54
CA ILE A 208 -15.61 3.96 -0.78
C ILE A 208 -14.69 5.16 -1.01
N VAL A 209 -13.67 5.36 -0.18
CA VAL A 209 -12.68 6.46 -0.32
C VAL A 209 -11.99 6.40 -1.68
N ILE A 210 -11.55 5.22 -2.11
CA ILE A 210 -10.91 5.04 -3.41
C ILE A 210 -11.91 5.29 -4.55
N GLY A 211 -13.15 4.83 -4.40
CA GLY A 211 -14.23 5.10 -5.36
C GLY A 211 -14.47 6.59 -5.54
N ILE A 212 -14.54 7.37 -4.46
CA ILE A 212 -14.64 8.83 -4.51
C ILE A 212 -13.43 9.43 -5.24
N GLN A 213 -12.21 8.99 -4.92
CA GLN A 213 -10.99 9.47 -5.55
C GLN A 213 -10.97 9.21 -7.07
N LEU A 214 -11.40 8.04 -7.50
CA LEU A 214 -11.55 7.74 -8.93
C LEU A 214 -12.65 8.61 -9.58
N GLY A 215 -13.74 8.87 -8.86
CA GLY A 215 -14.85 9.72 -9.34
C GLY A 215 -14.45 11.17 -9.58
N THR A 216 -13.54 11.72 -8.80
CA THR A 216 -13.06 13.12 -8.92
C THR A 216 -11.96 13.29 -9.95
N SER A 217 -11.29 12.21 -10.38
CA SER A 217 -10.13 12.27 -11.26
C SER A 217 -10.52 12.57 -12.71
N ASP A 218 -9.78 13.48 -13.37
CA ASP A 218 -9.90 13.77 -14.81
C ASP A 218 -8.95 12.91 -15.63
N PHE A 219 -9.36 11.67 -15.89
CA PHE A 219 -8.54 10.73 -16.65
C PHE A 219 -8.25 11.19 -18.08
N LYS A 220 -9.11 12.00 -18.69
CA LYS A 220 -8.86 12.54 -20.05
C LYS A 220 -7.64 13.45 -20.08
N LYS A 221 -7.39 14.16 -18.97
CA LYS A 221 -6.22 15.01 -18.80
C LYS A 221 -5.00 14.18 -18.42
N ILE A 222 -5.15 13.26 -17.47
CA ILE A 222 -4.08 12.43 -16.92
C ILE A 222 -3.38 11.61 -18.02
N VAL A 223 -4.13 10.94 -18.89
CA VAL A 223 -3.56 10.09 -19.97
C VAL A 223 -2.77 10.87 -21.03
N LYS A 224 -2.87 12.19 -21.07
CA LYS A 224 -2.06 13.03 -21.98
C LYS A 224 -0.64 13.22 -21.48
N ASN A 225 -0.39 13.01 -20.18
CA ASN A 225 0.97 13.06 -19.62
C ASN A 225 1.71 11.76 -19.95
N LYS A 226 2.50 11.79 -21.04
CA LYS A 226 3.24 10.62 -21.53
C LYS A 226 4.23 10.05 -20.51
N SER A 227 4.91 10.92 -19.76
CA SER A 227 5.87 10.49 -18.74
C SER A 227 5.17 9.74 -17.63
N LEU A 228 4.02 10.23 -17.17
CA LEU A 228 3.22 9.57 -16.15
C LEU A 228 2.66 8.23 -16.63
N MET A 229 2.21 8.17 -17.88
CA MET A 229 1.75 6.91 -18.50
C MET A 229 2.87 5.87 -18.55
N ILE A 230 4.08 6.25 -18.97
CA ILE A 230 5.24 5.34 -19.04
C ILE A 230 5.59 4.83 -17.65
N GLU A 231 5.69 5.72 -16.66
CA GLU A 231 5.99 5.36 -15.27
C GLU A 231 4.93 4.40 -14.71
N SER A 232 3.65 4.74 -14.84
CA SER A 232 2.55 3.94 -14.30
C SER A 232 2.43 2.57 -14.96
N ILE A 233 2.58 2.49 -16.30
CA ILE A 233 2.61 1.21 -17.02
C ILE A 233 3.80 0.38 -16.57
N ALA A 234 5.01 0.99 -16.52
CA ALA A 234 6.20 0.29 -16.06
C ALA A 234 6.04 -0.26 -14.64
N LYS A 235 5.51 0.56 -13.72
CA LYS A 235 5.19 0.13 -12.37
C LYS A 235 4.24 -1.05 -12.35
N MET A 236 3.04 -0.89 -12.90
CA MET A 236 1.96 -1.88 -12.75
C MET A 236 2.24 -3.22 -13.44
N LEU A 237 3.10 -3.24 -14.47
CA LEU A 237 3.51 -4.47 -15.16
C LEU A 237 4.77 -5.10 -14.57
N PHE A 238 5.82 -4.29 -14.36
CA PHE A 238 7.13 -4.86 -14.02
C PHE A 238 7.31 -5.11 -12.53
N THR A 239 6.64 -4.35 -11.64
CA THR A 239 6.84 -4.57 -10.20
C THR A 239 6.39 -5.97 -9.76
N PRO A 240 5.22 -6.51 -10.11
CA PRO A 240 4.87 -7.88 -9.72
C PRO A 240 5.75 -8.92 -10.40
N LEU A 241 6.10 -8.75 -11.68
CA LEU A 241 6.97 -9.70 -12.40
C LEU A 241 8.38 -9.78 -11.79
N ILE A 242 8.99 -8.64 -11.50
CA ILE A 242 10.31 -8.60 -10.87
C ILE A 242 10.24 -9.15 -9.45
N THR A 243 9.15 -8.89 -8.71
CA THR A 243 8.97 -9.44 -7.36
C THR A 243 8.85 -10.95 -7.38
N ILE A 244 8.13 -11.55 -8.35
CA ILE A 244 8.10 -13.01 -8.53
C ILE A 244 9.52 -13.57 -8.70
N LEU A 245 10.32 -12.97 -9.58
CA LEU A 245 11.69 -13.40 -9.77
C LEU A 245 12.52 -13.26 -8.49
N LEU A 246 12.37 -12.14 -7.78
CA LEU A 246 13.10 -11.86 -6.56
C LEU A 246 12.78 -12.87 -5.44
N VAL A 247 11.49 -13.09 -5.14
CA VAL A 247 11.09 -13.94 -4.01
C VAL A 247 11.33 -15.41 -4.22
N ASN A 248 11.39 -15.87 -5.48
CA ASN A 248 11.69 -17.29 -5.78
C ASN A 248 13.12 -17.69 -5.43
N TRP A 249 14.05 -16.71 -5.34
CA TRP A 249 15.43 -16.95 -4.89
C TRP A 249 15.58 -16.88 -3.37
N LEU A 250 14.56 -16.44 -2.63
CA LEU A 250 14.63 -16.26 -1.19
C LEU A 250 14.13 -17.53 -0.45
N PRO A 251 14.81 -17.97 0.61
CA PRO A 251 14.39 -19.09 1.45
C PRO A 251 13.31 -18.65 2.46
N ILE A 252 12.15 -18.23 1.95
CA ILE A 252 11.00 -17.74 2.72
C ILE A 252 9.75 -18.57 2.45
N SER A 253 8.80 -18.58 3.37
CA SER A 253 7.55 -19.32 3.25
C SER A 253 6.70 -18.84 2.07
N ASN A 254 5.87 -19.71 1.54
CA ASN A 254 5.01 -19.40 0.38
C ASN A 254 4.04 -18.25 0.66
N ILE A 255 3.53 -18.16 1.89
CA ILE A 255 2.63 -17.05 2.28
C ILE A 255 3.34 -15.69 2.22
N ILE A 256 4.62 -15.62 2.61
CA ILE A 256 5.42 -14.38 2.50
C ILE A 256 5.66 -14.03 1.03
N LYS A 257 5.97 -15.04 0.18
CA LYS A 257 6.11 -14.84 -1.28
C LYS A 257 4.82 -14.33 -1.90
N LEU A 258 3.68 -14.94 -1.57
CA LEU A 258 2.36 -14.53 -2.00
C LEU A 258 2.09 -13.06 -1.64
N VAL A 259 2.30 -12.69 -0.38
CA VAL A 259 2.07 -11.33 0.12
C VAL A 259 2.96 -10.32 -0.58
N ALA A 260 4.25 -10.64 -0.79
CA ALA A 260 5.19 -9.76 -1.49
C ALA A 260 4.78 -9.52 -2.94
N VAL A 261 4.45 -10.59 -3.68
CA VAL A 261 4.03 -10.52 -5.09
C VAL A 261 2.70 -9.81 -5.24
N PHE A 262 1.75 -10.11 -4.36
CA PHE A 262 0.43 -9.47 -4.37
C PHE A 262 0.54 -7.98 -4.03
N GLY A 263 1.34 -7.61 -3.02
CA GLY A 263 1.62 -6.22 -2.67
C GLY A 263 2.27 -5.42 -3.79
N ALA A 264 3.09 -6.07 -4.63
CA ALA A 264 3.71 -5.43 -5.78
C ALA A 264 2.72 -5.02 -6.88
N ALA A 265 1.52 -5.59 -6.90
CA ALA A 265 0.44 -5.21 -7.84
C ALA A 265 -0.37 -3.99 -7.37
N PHE A 266 -0.12 -3.49 -6.16
CA PHE A 266 -0.86 -2.35 -5.64
C PHE A 266 -0.40 -1.05 -6.31
N PRO A 267 -1.34 -0.08 -6.49
CA PRO A 267 -1.02 1.21 -7.06
C PRO A 267 -0.07 2.01 -6.15
N SER A 268 0.34 3.18 -6.61
CA SER A 268 1.15 4.10 -5.83
C SER A 268 0.44 4.55 -4.55
N ALA A 269 1.20 4.74 -3.48
CA ALA A 269 0.63 5.10 -2.18
C ALA A 269 -0.09 6.45 -2.22
N VAL A 270 -1.31 6.51 -1.70
CA VAL A 270 -2.06 7.78 -1.52
C VAL A 270 -1.26 8.79 -0.68
N ALA A 271 -0.40 8.30 0.22
CA ALA A 271 0.46 9.13 1.06
C ALA A 271 1.50 9.96 0.29
N VAL A 272 1.83 9.60 -0.96
CA VAL A 272 2.77 10.38 -1.79
C VAL A 272 2.26 11.81 -2.02
N THR A 273 0.96 12.00 -2.19
CA THR A 273 0.37 13.33 -2.44
C THR A 273 0.53 14.30 -1.27
N PRO A 274 0.13 13.98 -0.03
CA PRO A 274 0.39 14.89 1.10
C PRO A 274 1.89 15.01 1.44
N ILE A 275 2.71 14.01 1.15
CA ILE A 275 4.17 14.15 1.28
C ILE A 275 4.67 15.16 0.25
N ALA A 276 4.30 15.05 -1.02
CA ALA A 276 4.67 16.01 -2.05
C ALA A 276 4.25 17.44 -1.67
N GLN A 277 3.07 17.60 -1.09
CA GLN A 277 2.57 18.90 -0.63
C GLN A 277 3.43 19.48 0.52
N THR A 278 3.74 18.66 1.52
CA THR A 278 4.56 19.11 2.67
C THR A 278 6.00 19.42 2.29
N GLU A 279 6.53 18.68 1.32
CA GLU A 279 7.91 18.87 0.82
C GLU A 279 8.01 19.89 -0.32
N GLY A 280 6.91 20.61 -0.64
CA GLY A 280 6.89 21.66 -1.66
C GLY A 280 7.09 21.14 -3.08
N LYS A 281 6.65 19.91 -3.37
CA LYS A 281 6.76 19.24 -4.67
C LYS A 281 5.44 19.29 -5.44
N ASN A 282 5.47 18.77 -6.67
CA ASN A 282 4.32 18.77 -7.56
C ASN A 282 3.20 17.84 -7.03
N THR A 283 2.29 18.43 -6.25
CA THR A 283 1.14 17.75 -5.65
C THR A 283 0.16 17.24 -6.70
N LEU A 284 -0.04 18.01 -7.79
CA LEU A 284 -0.95 17.61 -8.86
C LEU A 284 -0.43 16.35 -9.57
N LEU A 285 0.85 16.32 -9.95
CA LEU A 285 1.48 15.16 -10.57
C LEU A 285 1.36 13.92 -9.69
N SER A 286 1.62 14.06 -8.38
CA SER A 286 1.53 12.94 -7.45
C SER A 286 0.09 12.42 -7.32
N ALA A 287 -0.92 13.30 -7.26
CA ALA A 287 -2.32 12.91 -7.23
C ALA A 287 -2.78 12.21 -8.53
N GLU A 288 -2.36 12.74 -9.68
CA GLU A 288 -2.63 12.14 -10.99
C GLU A 288 -1.99 10.75 -11.12
N GLY A 289 -0.76 10.55 -10.60
CA GLY A 289 -0.07 9.26 -10.60
C GLY A 289 -0.74 8.23 -9.71
N VAL A 290 -1.16 8.62 -8.52
CA VAL A 290 -1.94 7.76 -7.62
C VAL A 290 -3.25 7.35 -8.29
N ALA A 291 -4.00 8.30 -8.88
CA ALA A 291 -5.27 8.01 -9.54
C ALA A 291 -5.10 7.08 -10.75
N LEU A 292 -4.10 7.33 -11.60
CA LEU A 292 -3.83 6.52 -12.78
C LEU A 292 -3.46 5.09 -12.42
N THR A 293 -2.51 4.91 -11.50
CA THR A 293 -2.10 3.58 -11.03
C THR A 293 -3.25 2.85 -10.32
N THR A 294 -4.12 3.58 -9.60
CA THR A 294 -5.32 3.00 -8.98
C THR A 294 -6.31 2.51 -10.04
N LEU A 295 -6.53 3.27 -11.13
CA LEU A 295 -7.35 2.80 -12.23
C LEU A 295 -6.77 1.53 -12.88
N MET A 296 -5.46 1.50 -13.13
CA MET A 296 -4.78 0.34 -13.71
C MET A 296 -4.82 -0.88 -12.78
N SER A 297 -4.83 -0.65 -11.46
CA SER A 297 -4.86 -1.73 -10.47
C SER A 297 -6.16 -2.54 -10.50
N LEU A 298 -7.23 -2.02 -11.06
CA LEU A 298 -8.48 -2.77 -11.29
C LEU A 298 -8.25 -4.01 -12.18
N ILE A 299 -7.21 -4.00 -13.00
CA ILE A 299 -6.82 -5.13 -13.86
C ILE A 299 -5.63 -5.88 -13.24
N THR A 300 -4.61 -5.17 -12.77
CA THR A 300 -3.38 -5.81 -12.30
C THR A 300 -3.57 -6.58 -11.00
N ILE A 301 -4.42 -6.11 -10.08
CA ILE A 301 -4.70 -6.83 -8.82
C ILE A 301 -5.34 -8.21 -9.09
N PRO A 302 -6.44 -8.33 -9.85
CA PRO A 302 -7.01 -9.65 -10.17
C PRO A 302 -6.04 -10.60 -10.86
N VAL A 303 -5.30 -10.08 -11.85
CA VAL A 303 -4.33 -10.89 -12.61
C VAL A 303 -3.21 -11.38 -11.69
N THR A 304 -2.66 -10.50 -10.86
CA THR A 304 -1.58 -10.87 -9.94
C THR A 304 -2.07 -11.78 -8.81
N ALA A 305 -3.28 -11.56 -8.29
CA ALA A 305 -3.89 -12.46 -7.31
C ALA A 305 -4.02 -13.88 -7.88
N TYR A 306 -4.49 -13.99 -9.13
CA TYR A 306 -4.57 -15.29 -9.82
C TYR A 306 -3.20 -15.96 -9.95
N ILE A 307 -2.19 -15.21 -10.43
CA ILE A 307 -0.82 -15.73 -10.61
C ILE A 307 -0.22 -16.13 -9.26
N ALA A 308 -0.34 -15.27 -8.22
CA ALA A 308 0.20 -15.55 -6.90
C ALA A 308 -0.43 -16.78 -6.25
N THR A 309 -1.76 -16.96 -6.42
CA THR A 309 -2.46 -18.17 -5.96
C THR A 309 -1.92 -19.42 -6.65
N MET A 310 -1.71 -19.38 -7.97
CA MET A 310 -1.20 -20.52 -8.72
C MET A 310 0.24 -20.89 -8.39
N LEU A 311 1.06 -19.92 -7.96
CA LEU A 311 2.47 -20.15 -7.67
C LEU A 311 2.73 -20.55 -6.21
N TYR A 312 1.90 -20.09 -5.26
CA TYR A 312 2.23 -20.15 -3.84
C TYR A 312 1.16 -20.77 -2.94
N LEU A 313 -0.06 -21.02 -3.44
CA LEU A 313 -1.12 -21.75 -2.75
C LEU A 313 -1.45 -23.08 -3.45
#